data_272f95d405a58c373621b6aee0653a45
#
_entry.id   272f95d405a58c373621b6aee0653a45
#
_cell.length_a   1.000
_cell.length_b   1.000
_cell.length_c   1.000
_cell.angle_alpha   90.00
_cell.angle_beta   90.00
_cell.angle_gamma   90.00
#
_symmetry.space_group_name_H-M   'P 1'
#
loop_
_entity.id
_entity.type
_entity.pdbx_description
1 polymer ?
#
loop_
_entity_poly.entity_id
_entity_poly.type
_entity_poly.pdbx_seq_one_letter_code
_entity_poly.pdbx_strand_id
1 'polypeptide(L)'
;MKQYETIIGLEVHVELATRTKIFCGCSTAFGGAPNTHTCPVCTGMPGSLPVLNKKVVEFALRAGLATNCSINQYCKFDRKNYFYPDNPQNYQISQLYLPICHDGYVEIETEAGKKKVRIHEMHMEEDAGKLIHDEWEDCSLVDYNRSGVPLIEIVSEPDMRSADEVIAYLEKLRCTMQYLGVSDCKLQEGSMRADVNLSVRVAGSETLGT
;
A
#
# COMPACT_ATOMS: atom_id res chain seq x y z
N MET A 1 -28.36 -13.59 -25.06
CA MET A 1 -27.35 -13.90 -24.01
C MET A 1 -27.11 -12.64 -23.22
N LYS A 2 -26.95 -12.75 -21.88
CA LYS A 2 -26.51 -11.60 -21.06
C LYS A 2 -25.07 -11.28 -21.44
N GLN A 3 -24.80 -10.03 -21.76
CA GLN A 3 -23.42 -9.52 -21.91
C GLN A 3 -22.90 -9.12 -20.54
N TYR A 4 -21.64 -9.43 -20.26
CA TYR A 4 -20.96 -9.06 -19.03
C TYR A 4 -19.85 -8.08 -19.33
N GLU A 5 -19.58 -7.18 -18.40
CA GLU A 5 -18.42 -6.29 -18.41
C GLU A 5 -17.51 -6.57 -17.22
N THR A 6 -16.22 -6.42 -17.42
CA THR A 6 -15.21 -6.55 -16.38
C THR A 6 -15.17 -5.30 -15.51
N ILE A 7 -15.02 -5.49 -14.19
CA ILE A 7 -14.92 -4.44 -13.20
C ILE A 7 -13.63 -4.67 -12.42
N ILE A 8 -12.73 -3.68 -12.40
CA ILE A 8 -11.44 -3.81 -11.76
C ILE A 8 -11.21 -2.63 -10.81
N GLY A 9 -10.83 -2.96 -9.57
CA GLY A 9 -10.27 -2.06 -8.57
C GLY A 9 -8.88 -2.53 -8.17
N LEU A 10 -8.05 -1.63 -7.65
CA LEU A 10 -6.70 -1.91 -7.19
C LEU A 10 -6.49 -1.41 -5.78
N GLU A 11 -5.72 -2.17 -5.02
CA GLU A 11 -5.05 -1.76 -3.79
C GLU A 11 -3.55 -1.71 -4.08
N VAL A 12 -2.98 -0.51 -4.03
CA VAL A 12 -1.57 -0.31 -4.39
C VAL A 12 -0.77 0.11 -3.17
N HIS A 13 0.13 -0.77 -2.73
CA HIS A 13 1.04 -0.53 -1.63
C HIS A 13 2.34 0.10 -2.16
N VAL A 14 2.76 1.19 -1.54
CA VAL A 14 3.99 1.91 -1.91
C VAL A 14 4.85 2.12 -0.67
N GLU A 15 6.02 1.49 -0.61
CA GLU A 15 7.01 1.75 0.44
C GLU A 15 7.57 3.16 0.30
N LEU A 16 7.58 3.89 1.41
CA LEU A 16 8.05 5.28 1.43
C LEU A 16 9.57 5.36 1.62
N ALA A 17 10.22 6.19 0.82
CA ALA A 17 11.67 6.39 0.82
C ALA A 17 12.17 7.16 2.07
N THR A 18 11.77 6.73 3.25
CA THR A 18 12.26 7.26 4.53
C THR A 18 13.54 6.55 4.94
N ARG A 19 14.35 7.19 5.77
CA ARG A 19 15.59 6.57 6.31
C ARG A 19 15.33 5.64 7.49
N THR A 20 14.19 5.84 8.15
CA THR A 20 13.77 5.05 9.33
C THR A 20 12.35 4.58 9.19
N LYS A 21 12.01 3.53 9.93
CA LYS A 21 10.68 2.93 9.96
C LYS A 21 9.60 3.89 10.44
N ILE A 22 8.32 3.51 10.25
CA ILE A 22 7.18 4.38 10.55
C ILE A 22 7.07 4.73 12.04
N PHE A 23 7.39 3.80 12.93
CA PHE A 23 7.19 3.96 14.38
C PHE A 23 8.45 3.79 15.22
N CYS A 24 9.64 3.63 14.60
CA CYS A 24 10.91 3.50 15.32
C CYS A 24 12.09 4.04 14.49
N GLY A 25 13.28 4.03 15.09
CA GLY A 25 14.51 4.52 14.46
C GLY A 25 15.28 3.49 13.64
N CYS A 26 14.77 2.26 13.44
CA CYS A 26 15.45 1.24 12.65
C CYS A 26 15.53 1.63 11.18
N SER A 27 16.60 1.16 10.52
CA SER A 27 16.83 1.42 9.09
C SER A 27 15.76 0.78 8.21
N THR A 28 15.41 1.45 7.12
CA THR A 28 14.57 0.93 6.03
C THR A 28 15.39 0.42 4.86
N ALA A 29 16.72 0.40 4.96
CA ALA A 29 17.59 -0.02 3.85
C ALA A 29 17.33 -1.47 3.46
N PHE A 30 17.15 -1.69 2.15
CA PHE A 30 16.98 -3.02 1.56
C PHE A 30 18.29 -3.82 1.57
N GLY A 31 18.21 -5.16 1.67
CA GLY A 31 19.36 -6.07 1.50
C GLY A 31 20.27 -6.22 2.73
N GLY A 32 19.84 -5.75 3.91
CA GLY A 32 20.54 -6.04 5.17
C GLY A 32 20.48 -7.52 5.55
N ALA A 33 21.44 -8.01 6.34
CA ALA A 33 21.38 -9.36 6.89
C ALA A 33 20.07 -9.56 7.67
N PRO A 34 19.43 -10.75 7.62
CA PRO A 34 18.15 -10.99 8.26
C PRO A 34 18.13 -10.57 9.73
N ASN A 35 17.04 -9.93 10.16
CA ASN A 35 16.78 -9.48 11.53
C ASN A 35 17.84 -8.53 12.14
N THR A 36 18.58 -7.78 11.32
CA THR A 36 19.56 -6.78 11.78
C THR A 36 18.99 -5.36 11.88
N HIS A 37 17.88 -5.06 11.16
CA HIS A 37 17.20 -3.78 11.22
C HIS A 37 15.95 -3.86 12.12
N THR A 38 16.12 -4.34 13.34
CA THR A 38 15.01 -4.60 14.27
C THR A 38 15.25 -3.96 15.65
N CYS A 39 14.18 -3.68 16.36
CA CYS A 39 14.19 -3.21 17.75
C CYS A 39 12.92 -3.65 18.46
N PRO A 40 12.81 -3.48 19.80
CA PRO A 40 11.60 -3.87 20.53
C PRO A 40 10.29 -3.30 20.00
N VAL A 41 10.30 -2.12 19.34
CA VAL A 41 9.09 -1.52 18.78
C VAL A 41 8.62 -2.28 17.54
N CYS A 42 9.48 -2.41 16.52
CA CYS A 42 9.08 -3.06 15.26
C CYS A 42 8.99 -4.60 15.35
N THR A 43 9.41 -5.20 16.46
CA THR A 43 9.20 -6.62 16.79
C THR A 43 8.05 -6.83 17.77
N GLY A 44 7.30 -5.77 18.15
CA GLY A 44 6.12 -5.89 18.97
C GLY A 44 6.35 -6.34 20.41
N MET A 45 7.52 -6.05 20.98
CA MET A 45 7.86 -6.46 22.34
C MET A 45 6.95 -5.77 23.37
N PRO A 46 6.53 -6.48 24.44
CA PRO A 46 5.67 -5.92 25.48
C PRO A 46 6.25 -4.64 26.09
N GLY A 47 5.40 -3.61 26.22
CA GLY A 47 5.77 -2.32 26.82
C GLY A 47 6.40 -1.32 25.84
N SER A 48 6.71 -1.71 24.60
CA SER A 48 7.16 -0.78 23.58
C SER A 48 5.98 0.02 23.01
N LEU A 49 6.21 1.32 22.70
CA LEU A 49 5.20 2.21 22.15
C LEU A 49 5.66 2.81 20.82
N PRO A 50 4.76 2.92 19.83
CA PRO A 50 5.07 3.53 18.55
C PRO A 50 5.22 5.05 18.67
N VAL A 51 6.15 5.64 17.89
CA VAL A 51 6.29 7.09 17.72
C VAL A 51 6.32 7.39 16.23
N LEU A 52 5.31 8.10 15.73
CA LEU A 52 5.11 8.36 14.32
C LEU A 52 6.26 9.17 13.70
N ASN A 53 6.82 8.67 12.62
CA ASN A 53 7.81 9.35 11.81
C ASN A 53 7.17 10.50 11.01
N LYS A 54 7.55 11.73 11.31
CA LYS A 54 7.05 12.94 10.64
C LYS A 54 7.23 12.89 9.11
N LYS A 55 8.31 12.27 8.62
CA LYS A 55 8.58 12.20 7.17
C LYS A 55 7.58 11.32 6.43
N VAL A 56 7.02 10.31 7.09
CA VAL A 56 5.95 9.48 6.54
C VAL A 56 4.70 10.32 6.25
N VAL A 57 4.29 11.13 7.21
CA VAL A 57 3.15 12.07 7.04
C VAL A 57 3.41 13.03 5.88
N GLU A 58 4.61 13.62 5.82
CA GLU A 58 4.98 14.53 4.73
C GLU A 58 4.88 13.84 3.35
N PHE A 59 5.36 12.60 3.24
CA PHE A 59 5.31 11.86 1.99
C PHE A 59 3.88 11.46 1.61
N ALA A 60 3.07 11.02 2.58
CA ALA A 60 1.67 10.70 2.34
C ALA A 60 0.89 11.95 1.85
N LEU A 61 1.13 13.12 2.44
CA LEU A 61 0.53 14.38 2.00
C LEU A 61 0.95 14.76 0.58
N ARG A 62 2.24 14.61 0.23
CA ARG A 62 2.72 14.86 -1.14
C ARG A 62 2.05 13.94 -2.16
N ALA A 63 1.95 12.65 -1.84
CA ALA A 63 1.29 11.67 -2.68
C ALA A 63 -0.19 12.00 -2.85
N GLY A 64 -0.91 12.31 -1.77
CA GLY A 64 -2.31 12.68 -1.80
C GLY A 64 -2.59 13.93 -2.64
N LEU A 65 -1.80 14.98 -2.47
CA LEU A 65 -1.93 16.20 -3.27
C LEU A 65 -1.68 15.96 -4.76
N ALA A 66 -0.67 15.15 -5.10
CA ALA A 66 -0.33 14.84 -6.49
C ALA A 66 -1.36 13.93 -7.19
N THR A 67 -2.15 13.19 -6.40
CA THR A 67 -3.25 12.35 -6.89
C THR A 67 -4.62 13.00 -6.68
N ASN A 68 -4.64 14.33 -6.50
CA ASN A 68 -5.86 15.14 -6.37
C ASN A 68 -6.77 14.72 -5.21
N CYS A 69 -6.25 14.12 -4.16
CA CYS A 69 -7.02 13.73 -2.99
C CYS A 69 -7.35 14.94 -2.10
N SER A 70 -8.49 14.85 -1.43
CA SER A 70 -8.81 15.66 -0.26
C SER A 70 -7.99 15.18 0.94
N ILE A 71 -7.48 16.13 1.73
CA ILE A 71 -6.67 15.83 2.92
C ILE A 71 -7.51 15.97 4.18
N ASN A 72 -7.56 14.90 4.99
CA ASN A 72 -8.20 14.96 6.30
C ASN A 72 -7.32 15.71 7.30
N GLN A 73 -7.85 16.79 7.85
CA GLN A 73 -7.19 17.56 8.90
C GLN A 73 -7.17 16.82 10.25
N TYR A 74 -8.05 15.84 10.41
CA TYR A 74 -8.11 14.94 11.55
C TYR A 74 -8.12 13.50 11.04
N CYS A 75 -7.04 12.79 11.31
CA CYS A 75 -6.90 11.36 10.98
C CYS A 75 -6.36 10.61 12.19
N LYS A 76 -6.53 9.30 12.23
CA LYS A 76 -6.04 8.45 13.30
C LYS A 76 -5.58 7.11 12.79
N PHE A 77 -4.75 6.44 13.58
CA PHE A 77 -4.41 5.05 13.37
C PHE A 77 -5.40 4.13 14.07
N ASP A 78 -5.64 2.99 13.45
CA ASP A 78 -6.45 1.88 13.92
C ASP A 78 -5.58 0.61 13.97
N ARG A 79 -6.08 -0.47 14.56
CA ARG A 79 -5.42 -1.77 14.59
C ARG A 79 -6.16 -2.75 13.71
N LYS A 80 -5.48 -3.27 12.68
CA LYS A 80 -5.93 -4.38 11.83
C LYS A 80 -5.41 -5.67 12.45
N ASN A 81 -6.25 -6.39 13.18
CA ASN A 81 -5.86 -7.57 13.93
C ASN A 81 -5.82 -8.81 13.03
N TYR A 82 -4.67 -9.46 12.94
CA TYR A 82 -4.52 -10.77 12.31
C TYR A 82 -3.29 -11.50 12.87
N PHE A 83 -3.33 -12.84 12.87
CA PHE A 83 -2.25 -13.68 13.39
C PHE A 83 -1.53 -14.35 12.21
N TYR A 84 -0.30 -13.92 11.98
CA TYR A 84 0.58 -14.53 10.98
C TYR A 84 2.04 -14.35 11.41
N PRO A 85 2.96 -15.29 11.08
CA PRO A 85 4.34 -15.21 11.55
C PRO A 85 5.10 -13.95 11.18
N ASP A 86 4.75 -13.29 10.07
CA ASP A 86 5.36 -12.03 9.62
C ASP A 86 4.84 -10.80 10.35
N ASN A 87 3.78 -10.95 11.13
CA ASN A 87 3.16 -9.88 11.92
C ASN A 87 3.51 -10.05 13.41
N PRO A 88 4.64 -9.51 13.91
CA PRO A 88 5.20 -9.85 15.22
C PRO A 88 4.33 -9.41 16.40
N GLN A 89 3.50 -8.38 16.21
CA GLN A 89 2.62 -7.86 17.24
C GLN A 89 1.18 -8.39 17.14
N ASN A 90 0.89 -9.27 16.16
CA ASN A 90 -0.43 -9.82 15.87
C ASN A 90 -1.50 -8.78 15.48
N TYR A 91 -1.10 -7.57 15.20
CA TYR A 91 -1.90 -6.53 14.55
C TYR A 91 -0.99 -5.64 13.71
N GLN A 92 -1.56 -5.03 12.69
CA GLN A 92 -0.92 -4.00 11.89
C GLN A 92 -1.50 -2.64 12.25
N ILE A 93 -0.64 -1.65 12.46
CA ILE A 93 -1.08 -0.26 12.63
C ILE A 93 -1.35 0.31 11.24
N SER A 94 -2.59 0.69 11.00
CA SER A 94 -3.10 1.19 9.72
C SER A 94 -4.14 2.29 9.97
N GLN A 95 -4.85 2.74 8.94
CA GLN A 95 -5.94 3.71 9.08
C GLN A 95 -7.19 3.16 8.38
N LEU A 96 -8.24 2.83 9.13
CA LEU A 96 -9.46 2.26 8.57
C LEU A 96 -10.59 3.30 8.42
N TYR A 97 -10.85 4.07 9.50
CA TYR A 97 -12.03 4.94 9.55
C TYR A 97 -11.74 6.38 9.17
N LEU A 98 -10.52 6.85 9.40
CA LEU A 98 -10.11 8.22 9.16
C LEU A 98 -8.74 8.23 8.48
N PRO A 99 -8.67 7.85 7.19
CA PRO A 99 -7.44 7.86 6.41
C PRO A 99 -6.91 9.28 6.25
N ILE A 100 -5.64 9.43 5.93
CA ILE A 100 -5.04 10.75 5.71
C ILE A 100 -5.57 11.45 4.46
N CYS A 101 -5.93 10.69 3.42
CA CYS A 101 -6.43 11.23 2.15
C CYS A 101 -7.64 10.42 1.65
N HIS A 102 -8.52 11.08 0.88
CA HIS A 102 -9.70 10.45 0.26
C HIS A 102 -10.14 11.22 -0.99
N ASP A 103 -11.05 10.61 -1.77
CA ASP A 103 -11.74 11.21 -2.94
C ASP A 103 -10.77 11.84 -3.96
N GLY A 104 -9.71 11.11 -4.29
CA GLY A 104 -8.75 11.53 -5.31
C GLY A 104 -9.04 10.96 -6.69
N TYR A 105 -8.14 11.22 -7.63
CA TYR A 105 -8.14 10.56 -8.94
C TYR A 105 -6.77 10.64 -9.62
N VAL A 106 -6.55 9.70 -10.54
CA VAL A 106 -5.45 9.71 -11.49
C VAL A 106 -6.03 9.71 -12.90
N GLU A 107 -5.56 10.65 -13.74
CA GLU A 107 -5.91 10.65 -15.16
C GLU A 107 -4.95 9.75 -15.93
N ILE A 108 -5.51 8.72 -16.55
CA ILE A 108 -4.79 7.77 -17.40
C ILE A 108 -5.11 8.03 -18.87
N GLU A 109 -4.20 7.58 -19.76
CA GLU A 109 -4.38 7.65 -21.20
C GLU A 109 -4.06 6.27 -21.80
N THR A 110 -4.99 5.74 -22.60
CA THR A 110 -4.88 4.48 -23.34
C THR A 110 -5.24 4.71 -24.80
N GLU A 111 -5.14 3.70 -25.64
CA GLU A 111 -5.63 3.81 -27.03
C GLU A 111 -7.13 4.14 -27.11
N ALA A 112 -7.91 3.76 -26.08
CA ALA A 112 -9.34 4.11 -25.98
C ALA A 112 -9.60 5.56 -25.58
N GLY A 113 -8.55 6.33 -25.21
CA GLY A 113 -8.64 7.73 -24.82
C GLY A 113 -8.27 7.99 -23.36
N LYS A 114 -8.62 9.18 -22.89
CA LYS A 114 -8.35 9.63 -21.52
C LYS A 114 -9.47 9.24 -20.57
N LYS A 115 -9.09 8.83 -19.38
CA LYS A 115 -10.03 8.43 -18.33
C LYS A 115 -9.51 8.83 -16.94
N LYS A 116 -10.39 9.29 -16.08
CA LYS A 116 -10.10 9.46 -14.66
C LYS A 116 -10.43 8.16 -13.94
N VAL A 117 -9.45 7.61 -13.23
CA VAL A 117 -9.63 6.52 -12.27
C VAL A 117 -9.65 7.14 -10.90
N ARG A 118 -10.76 7.01 -10.20
CA ARG A 118 -10.94 7.60 -8.87
C ARG A 118 -10.16 6.81 -7.83
N ILE A 119 -9.70 7.53 -6.82
CA ILE A 119 -9.11 6.96 -5.60
C ILE A 119 -10.14 7.10 -4.50
N HIS A 120 -10.53 5.98 -3.90
CA HIS A 120 -11.43 5.96 -2.75
C HIS A 120 -10.76 6.59 -1.54
N GLU A 121 -9.58 6.06 -1.19
CA GLU A 121 -8.77 6.54 -0.08
C GLU A 121 -7.27 6.26 -0.30
N MET A 122 -6.47 6.95 0.50
CA MET A 122 -5.05 6.66 0.70
C MET A 122 -4.76 6.77 2.19
N HIS A 123 -4.15 5.73 2.73
CA HIS A 123 -3.83 5.69 4.16
C HIS A 123 -2.40 5.25 4.42
N MET A 124 -1.90 5.59 5.62
CA MET A 124 -0.59 5.21 6.09
C MET A 124 -0.68 3.91 6.87
N GLU A 125 0.28 3.02 6.67
CA GLU A 125 0.40 1.77 7.41
C GLU A 125 1.85 1.30 7.53
N GLU A 126 2.09 0.25 8.30
CA GLU A 126 3.37 -0.41 8.42
C GLU A 126 3.41 -1.70 7.59
N ASP A 127 4.56 -2.01 6.99
CA ASP A 127 4.75 -3.29 6.29
C ASP A 127 4.95 -4.43 7.30
N ALA A 128 4.60 -5.64 6.88
CA ALA A 128 4.86 -6.87 7.62
C ALA A 128 6.29 -7.38 7.38
N GLY A 129 6.74 -8.33 8.17
CA GLY A 129 7.99 -9.05 7.95
C GLY A 129 7.96 -9.86 6.65
N LYS A 130 9.05 -10.55 6.37
CA LYS A 130 9.17 -11.43 5.20
C LYS A 130 9.22 -12.88 5.67
N LEU A 131 8.37 -13.73 5.09
CA LEU A 131 8.45 -15.19 5.24
C LEU A 131 9.23 -15.78 4.08
N ILE A 132 10.10 -16.73 4.41
CA ILE A 132 10.85 -17.54 3.46
C ILE A 132 10.51 -19.00 3.79
N HIS A 133 9.73 -19.64 2.92
CA HIS A 133 9.41 -21.05 3.04
C HIS A 133 10.60 -21.84 2.52
N ASP A 134 11.11 -22.74 3.37
CA ASP A 134 12.18 -23.64 2.95
C ASP A 134 11.58 -24.77 2.09
N GLU A 135 12.23 -25.08 0.96
CA GLU A 135 11.76 -26.14 0.06
C GLU A 135 12.21 -27.55 0.52
N TRP A 136 13.17 -27.62 1.43
CA TRP A 136 13.83 -28.86 1.84
C TRP A 136 13.49 -29.26 3.27
N GLU A 137 13.17 -28.30 4.12
CA GLU A 137 12.82 -28.50 5.52
C GLU A 137 11.39 -28.03 5.77
N ASP A 138 10.64 -28.75 6.61
CA ASP A 138 9.29 -28.35 7.02
C ASP A 138 9.37 -27.17 8.03
N CYS A 139 9.90 -26.04 7.55
CA CYS A 139 10.03 -24.84 8.33
C CYS A 139 9.85 -23.58 7.49
N SER A 140 9.59 -22.46 8.16
CA SER A 140 9.56 -21.13 7.57
C SER A 140 10.48 -20.21 8.36
N LEU A 141 11.37 -19.53 7.67
CA LEU A 141 12.23 -18.50 8.25
C LEU A 141 11.52 -17.16 8.21
N VAL A 142 11.68 -16.37 9.25
CA VAL A 142 11.07 -15.04 9.38
C VAL A 142 12.15 -13.96 9.45
N ASP A 143 12.08 -12.98 8.54
CA ASP A 143 12.92 -11.79 8.55
C ASP A 143 12.08 -10.55 8.84
N TYR A 144 12.30 -9.93 10.01
CA TYR A 144 11.61 -8.72 10.45
C TYR A 144 12.28 -7.41 10.01
N ASN A 145 13.28 -7.45 9.12
CA ASN A 145 13.89 -6.22 8.62
C ASN A 145 12.87 -5.31 7.93
N ARG A 146 11.89 -5.90 7.22
CA ARG A 146 10.82 -5.15 6.57
C ARG A 146 9.70 -4.73 7.53
N SER A 147 9.48 -5.46 8.63
CA SER A 147 8.43 -5.14 9.61
C SER A 147 8.54 -3.70 10.10
N GLY A 148 7.48 -2.92 9.93
CA GLY A 148 7.43 -1.50 10.27
C GLY A 148 8.03 -0.55 9.21
N VAL A 149 8.41 -1.04 8.02
CA VAL A 149 8.75 -0.16 6.90
C VAL A 149 7.50 0.64 6.53
N PRO A 150 7.60 1.98 6.34
CA PRO A 150 6.42 2.79 6.08
C PRO A 150 5.82 2.52 4.72
N LEU A 151 4.51 2.31 4.69
CA LEU A 151 3.71 2.19 3.47
C LEU A 151 2.67 3.29 3.39
N ILE A 152 2.28 3.63 2.17
CA ILE A 152 0.95 4.13 1.85
C ILE A 152 0.23 3.08 1.02
N GLU A 153 -1.03 2.81 1.36
CA GLU A 153 -1.94 2.03 0.54
C GLU A 153 -2.87 2.97 -0.19
N ILE A 154 -2.99 2.81 -1.50
CA ILE A 154 -3.83 3.62 -2.39
C ILE A 154 -4.93 2.72 -2.93
N VAL A 155 -6.14 2.94 -2.45
CA VAL A 155 -7.32 2.15 -2.83
C VAL A 155 -8.07 2.85 -3.95
N SER A 156 -8.14 2.24 -5.13
CA SER A 156 -8.91 2.80 -6.24
C SER A 156 -10.40 2.47 -6.12
N GLU A 157 -11.25 3.31 -6.70
CA GLU A 157 -12.60 2.91 -7.05
C GLU A 157 -12.58 1.86 -8.19
N PRO A 158 -13.60 1.01 -8.32
CA PRO A 158 -13.65 -0.04 -9.34
C PRO A 158 -14.01 0.53 -10.73
N ASP A 159 -13.24 1.51 -11.17
CA ASP A 159 -13.50 2.25 -12.40
C ASP A 159 -12.88 1.61 -13.64
N MET A 160 -11.87 0.75 -13.48
CA MET A 160 -11.13 0.16 -14.60
C MET A 160 -11.90 -1.02 -15.23
N ARG A 161 -11.71 -1.21 -16.54
CA ARG A 161 -12.43 -2.18 -17.36
C ARG A 161 -11.52 -3.09 -18.18
N SER A 162 -10.23 -2.80 -18.27
CA SER A 162 -9.27 -3.57 -19.06
C SER A 162 -7.90 -3.62 -18.40
N ALA A 163 -7.07 -4.56 -18.84
CA ALA A 163 -5.68 -4.67 -18.40
C ALA A 163 -4.85 -3.42 -18.80
N ASP A 164 -5.13 -2.84 -19.97
CA ASP A 164 -4.43 -1.63 -20.42
C ASP A 164 -4.68 -0.44 -19.51
N GLU A 165 -5.92 -0.29 -19.01
CA GLU A 165 -6.26 0.74 -18.02
C GLU A 165 -5.53 0.51 -16.68
N VAL A 166 -5.39 -0.76 -16.25
CA VAL A 166 -4.65 -1.14 -15.04
C VAL A 166 -3.17 -0.79 -15.18
N ILE A 167 -2.56 -1.17 -16.31
CA ILE A 167 -1.15 -0.88 -16.60
C ILE A 167 -0.92 0.63 -16.62
N ALA A 168 -1.75 1.38 -17.35
CA ALA A 168 -1.64 2.83 -17.45
C ALA A 168 -1.77 3.52 -16.08
N TYR A 169 -2.66 3.02 -15.21
CA TYR A 169 -2.84 3.51 -13.85
C TYR A 169 -1.60 3.27 -12.98
N LEU A 170 -1.08 2.04 -12.98
CA LEU A 170 0.10 1.67 -12.20
C LEU A 170 1.36 2.41 -12.67
N GLU A 171 1.56 2.54 -13.99
CA GLU A 171 2.67 3.30 -14.54
C GLU A 171 2.58 4.80 -14.18
N LYS A 172 1.38 5.37 -14.22
CA LYS A 172 1.16 6.76 -13.83
C LYS A 172 1.44 6.99 -12.35
N LEU A 173 0.95 6.11 -11.46
CA LEU A 173 1.24 6.16 -10.04
C LEU A 173 2.75 6.03 -9.77
N ARG A 174 3.39 5.01 -10.36
CA ARG A 174 4.82 4.78 -10.22
C ARG A 174 5.64 6.01 -10.61
N CYS A 175 5.37 6.57 -11.79
CA CYS A 175 6.04 7.76 -12.27
C CYS A 175 5.83 8.95 -11.31
N THR A 176 4.61 9.14 -10.83
CA THR A 176 4.26 10.22 -9.88
C THR A 176 5.04 10.07 -8.57
N MET A 177 5.05 8.89 -7.96
CA MET A 177 5.75 8.65 -6.69
C MET A 177 7.26 8.81 -6.81
N GLN A 178 7.83 8.34 -7.92
CA GLN A 178 9.26 8.51 -8.21
C GLN A 178 9.63 9.99 -8.43
N TYR A 179 8.83 10.72 -9.22
CA TYR A 179 9.09 12.14 -9.50
C TYR A 179 9.01 13.01 -8.24
N LEU A 180 8.11 12.69 -7.31
CA LEU A 180 7.97 13.36 -6.02
C LEU A 180 9.08 12.97 -5.01
N GLY A 181 9.88 11.96 -5.30
CA GLY A 181 10.85 11.41 -4.36
C GLY A 181 10.20 10.76 -3.13
N VAL A 182 8.95 10.28 -3.27
CA VAL A 182 8.20 9.64 -2.19
C VAL A 182 8.58 8.17 -2.06
N SER A 183 8.86 7.50 -3.19
CA SER A 183 9.28 6.11 -3.28
C SER A 183 10.16 5.90 -4.50
N ASP A 184 10.98 4.85 -4.50
CA ASP A 184 11.69 4.37 -5.68
C ASP A 184 10.85 3.43 -6.55
N CYS A 185 9.75 2.92 -6.01
CA CYS A 185 8.78 2.06 -6.69
C CYS A 185 9.41 0.90 -7.47
N LYS A 186 10.38 0.21 -6.88
CA LYS A 186 11.04 -0.95 -7.48
C LYS A 186 10.22 -2.21 -7.24
N LEU A 187 9.55 -2.69 -8.28
CA LEU A 187 8.71 -3.89 -8.23
C LEU A 187 9.51 -5.14 -7.79
N GLN A 188 10.75 -5.28 -8.26
CA GLN A 188 11.61 -6.43 -7.93
C GLN A 188 12.10 -6.44 -6.47
N GLU A 189 12.12 -5.31 -5.79
CA GLU A 189 12.44 -5.18 -4.37
C GLU A 189 11.18 -5.17 -3.49
N GLY A 190 9.99 -5.14 -4.12
CA GLY A 190 8.70 -5.11 -3.44
C GLY A 190 8.30 -3.74 -2.90
N SER A 191 9.03 -2.66 -3.26
CA SER A 191 8.69 -1.32 -2.81
C SER A 191 7.45 -0.71 -3.50
N MET A 192 6.89 -1.41 -4.50
CA MET A 192 5.55 -1.18 -5.03
C MET A 192 4.91 -2.53 -5.31
N ARG A 193 3.69 -2.74 -4.79
CA ARG A 193 2.89 -3.96 -4.98
C ARG A 193 1.47 -3.55 -5.33
N ALA A 194 0.76 -4.38 -6.08
CA ALA A 194 -0.63 -4.13 -6.43
C ALA A 194 -1.46 -5.40 -6.31
N ASP A 195 -2.53 -5.34 -5.55
CA ASP A 195 -3.54 -6.37 -5.45
C ASP A 195 -4.71 -6.00 -6.37
N VAL A 196 -5.15 -6.98 -7.17
CA VAL A 196 -6.16 -6.77 -8.20
C VAL A 196 -7.49 -7.38 -7.75
N ASN A 197 -8.47 -6.51 -7.53
CA ASN A 197 -9.85 -6.89 -7.26
C ASN A 197 -10.63 -6.96 -8.59
N LEU A 198 -10.91 -8.17 -9.04
CA LEU A 198 -11.57 -8.44 -10.31
C LEU A 198 -12.96 -9.01 -10.10
N SER A 199 -13.96 -8.39 -10.69
CA SER A 199 -15.33 -8.93 -10.75
C SER A 199 -15.96 -8.72 -12.13
N VAL A 200 -17.16 -9.26 -12.32
CA VAL A 200 -17.96 -9.05 -13.52
C VAL A 200 -19.37 -8.62 -13.14
N ARG A 201 -19.98 -7.77 -13.97
CA ARG A 201 -21.40 -7.43 -13.83
C ARG A 201 -22.11 -7.51 -15.19
N VAL A 202 -23.42 -7.55 -15.16
CA VAL A 202 -24.22 -7.47 -16.41
C VAL A 202 -23.99 -6.08 -17.02
N ALA A 203 -23.65 -6.03 -18.30
CA ALA A 203 -23.41 -4.79 -19.00
C ALA A 203 -24.61 -3.84 -18.89
N GLY A 204 -24.35 -2.58 -18.52
CA GLY A 204 -25.36 -1.57 -18.28
C GLY A 204 -26.06 -1.64 -16.91
N SER A 205 -25.66 -2.57 -16.01
CA SER A 205 -26.15 -2.62 -14.62
C SER A 205 -25.31 -1.68 -13.75
N GLU A 206 -25.95 -0.97 -12.82
CA GLU A 206 -25.24 -0.21 -11.77
C GLU A 206 -24.81 -1.09 -10.59
N THR A 207 -25.45 -2.27 -10.45
CA THR A 207 -25.13 -3.20 -9.35
C THR A 207 -23.86 -3.98 -9.68
N LEU A 208 -22.90 -3.93 -8.77
CA LEU A 208 -21.68 -4.74 -8.87
C LEU A 208 -22.04 -6.24 -8.69
N GLY A 209 -21.33 -7.10 -9.43
CA GLY A 209 -21.37 -8.53 -9.21
C GLY A 209 -20.58 -8.94 -7.97
N THR A 210 -20.86 -10.11 -7.44
CA THR A 210 -20.10 -10.74 -6.35
C THR A 210 -19.22 -11.84 -6.92
#